data_03fc06c04e3d9ab520b885cab12ec5f3
#
_entry.id   03fc06c04e3d9ab520b885cab12ec5f3
#
_cell.length_a   1.000
_cell.length_b   1.000
_cell.length_c   1.000
_cell.angle_alpha   90.00
_cell.angle_beta   90.00
_cell.angle_gamma   90.00
#
_symmetry.space_group_name_H-M   'P 1'
#
loop_
_entity.id
_entity.type
_entity.pdbx_description
1 polymer ?
#
loop_
_entity_poly.entity_id
_entity_poly.type
_entity_poly.pdbx_seq_one_letter_code
_entity_poly.pdbx_strand_id
1 'polypeptide(L)'
;MEKGTPGFKAWDVHGKWSLRASVTSGLAFSDCEIPEENLLPNVVGLKGPLGCLNQARYGIGWGALGAAMACYDTALQYAKTRKQFANKPIASHQLVQEKLAWMITEIVKGQLLALHVGRLKDRGKVDFSHISMLKMNNVAIALETARKARDILGANGIVDDYCIMRHMNNLESVYTYEGTNDIHKLIIGEKITGISAFV
;
A
#
# COMPACT_ATOMS: atom_id res chain seq x y z
N MET A 1 23.65 -9.72 11.47
CA MET A 1 24.33 -8.80 12.42
C MET A 1 23.52 -8.76 13.69
N GLU A 2 24.16 -8.92 14.82
CA GLU A 2 23.47 -8.94 16.11
C GLU A 2 23.51 -7.56 16.80
N LYS A 3 22.54 -7.33 17.71
CA LYS A 3 22.56 -6.14 18.55
C LYS A 3 23.78 -6.18 19.46
N GLY A 4 24.56 -5.10 19.45
CA GLY A 4 25.82 -5.02 20.20
C GLY A 4 27.08 -5.28 19.39
N THR A 5 26.96 -5.62 18.08
CA THR A 5 28.13 -5.69 17.19
C THR A 5 28.89 -4.36 17.22
N PRO A 6 30.21 -4.36 17.43
CA PRO A 6 31.01 -3.14 17.41
C PRO A 6 30.76 -2.33 16.12
N GLY A 7 30.62 -1.02 16.25
CA GLY A 7 30.36 -0.15 15.10
C GLY A 7 28.90 -0.14 14.58
N PHE A 8 28.03 -1.02 15.06
CA PHE A 8 26.62 -1.02 14.71
C PHE A 8 25.78 -0.19 15.68
N LYS A 9 24.97 0.71 15.13
CA LYS A 9 23.98 1.49 15.90
C LYS A 9 22.63 1.41 15.24
N ALA A 10 21.57 1.26 16.04
CA ALA A 10 20.19 1.33 15.61
C ALA A 10 19.42 2.27 16.55
N TRP A 11 18.47 3.03 16.00
CA TRP A 11 17.59 3.92 16.77
C TRP A 11 16.21 3.98 16.12
N ASP A 12 15.19 4.23 16.92
CA ASP A 12 13.82 4.35 16.44
C ASP A 12 13.58 5.71 15.79
N VAL A 13 12.90 5.70 14.65
CA VAL A 13 12.44 6.90 13.97
C VAL A 13 11.11 7.33 14.60
N HIS A 14 11.10 8.48 15.25
CA HIS A 14 9.95 9.09 15.87
C HIS A 14 9.31 10.16 14.97
N GLY A 15 8.09 10.59 15.30
CA GLY A 15 7.41 11.69 14.63
C GLY A 15 6.82 11.36 13.25
N LYS A 16 6.65 10.08 12.91
CA LYS A 16 5.98 9.70 11.67
C LYS A 16 4.48 10.07 11.72
N TRP A 17 3.96 10.56 10.61
CA TRP A 17 2.53 10.81 10.40
C TRP A 17 1.77 9.59 9.88
N SER A 18 2.49 8.58 9.44
CA SER A 18 1.99 7.35 8.82
C SER A 18 2.58 6.12 9.49
N LEU A 19 1.84 5.03 9.51
CA LEU A 19 2.27 3.75 10.09
C LEU A 19 2.86 3.91 11.50
N ARG A 20 2.20 4.70 12.35
CA ARG A 20 2.71 5.08 13.68
C ARG A 20 2.87 3.90 14.63
N ALA A 21 2.07 2.85 14.46
CA ALA A 21 2.18 1.61 15.23
C ALA A 21 3.26 0.65 14.70
N SER A 22 3.85 0.94 13.55
CA SER A 22 4.94 0.15 12.96
C SER A 22 6.28 0.78 13.33
N VAL A 23 7.13 0.07 14.06
CA VAL A 23 8.47 0.54 14.40
C VAL A 23 9.29 0.65 13.12
N THR A 24 9.98 1.78 12.96
CA THR A 24 10.92 2.04 11.87
C THR A 24 12.23 2.49 12.50
N SER A 25 13.33 1.87 12.14
CA SER A 25 14.63 2.16 12.72
C SER A 25 15.61 2.71 11.70
N GLY A 26 16.39 3.69 12.10
CA GLY A 26 17.62 4.07 11.42
C GLY A 26 18.74 3.10 11.80
N LEU A 27 19.63 2.79 10.85
CA LEU A 27 20.77 1.91 11.05
C LEU A 27 22.04 2.65 10.60
N ALA A 28 23.09 2.60 11.41
CA ALA A 28 24.41 3.12 11.05
C ALA A 28 25.46 2.03 11.27
N PHE A 29 26.41 1.98 10.36
CA PHE A 29 27.51 1.03 10.35
C PHE A 29 28.82 1.80 10.23
N SER A 30 29.78 1.51 11.12
CA SER A 30 31.11 2.09 11.12
C SER A 30 32.10 1.00 11.41
N ASP A 31 32.86 0.58 10.40
CA ASP A 31 33.86 -0.48 10.49
C ASP A 31 33.34 -1.75 11.18
N CYS A 32 32.11 -2.18 10.82
CA CYS A 32 31.50 -3.38 11.35
C CYS A 32 32.07 -4.62 10.68
N GLU A 33 32.75 -5.47 11.46
CA GLU A 33 33.20 -6.77 11.00
C GLU A 33 32.14 -7.84 11.32
N ILE A 34 31.82 -8.67 10.33
CA ILE A 34 30.86 -9.76 10.45
C ILE A 34 31.51 -11.05 9.99
N PRO A 35 31.44 -12.13 10.79
CA PRO A 35 31.98 -13.43 10.40
C PRO A 35 31.39 -13.91 9.07
N GLU A 36 32.23 -14.56 8.25
CA GLU A 36 31.83 -15.03 6.91
C GLU A 36 30.69 -16.06 6.97
N GLU A 37 30.61 -16.87 8.01
CA GLU A 37 29.52 -17.81 8.24
C GLU A 37 28.15 -17.17 8.39
N ASN A 38 28.07 -15.87 8.65
CA ASN A 38 26.83 -15.09 8.71
C ASN A 38 26.36 -14.58 7.33
N LEU A 39 27.12 -14.88 6.27
CA LEU A 39 26.68 -14.59 4.91
C LEU A 39 25.49 -15.49 4.53
N LEU A 40 24.43 -14.89 4.02
CA LEU A 40 23.27 -15.65 3.55
C LEU A 40 23.69 -16.58 2.40
N PRO A 41 23.43 -17.90 2.50
CA PRO A 41 23.79 -18.84 1.46
C PRO A 41 22.98 -18.64 0.19
N ASN A 42 23.56 -18.94 -0.97
CA ASN A 42 22.88 -18.92 -2.28
C ASN A 42 22.34 -17.56 -2.72
N VAL A 43 22.80 -16.48 -2.12
CA VAL A 43 22.37 -15.11 -2.45
C VAL A 43 23.57 -14.29 -2.91
N VAL A 44 23.44 -13.68 -4.10
CA VAL A 44 24.46 -12.79 -4.66
C VAL A 44 23.78 -11.46 -5.05
N GLY A 45 24.33 -10.34 -4.54
CA GLY A 45 23.85 -9.00 -4.84
C GLY A 45 22.40 -8.76 -4.46
N LEU A 46 21.66 -8.06 -5.30
CA LEU A 46 20.28 -7.66 -5.02
C LEU A 46 19.22 -8.76 -5.21
N LYS A 47 19.58 -9.95 -5.72
CA LYS A 47 18.60 -11.01 -5.97
C LYS A 47 17.86 -11.46 -4.71
N GLY A 48 18.55 -11.52 -3.57
CA GLY A 48 17.94 -11.90 -2.29
C GLY A 48 16.87 -10.89 -1.85
N PRO A 49 17.24 -9.61 -1.61
CA PRO A 49 16.27 -8.60 -1.21
C PRO A 49 15.12 -8.43 -2.20
N LEU A 50 15.38 -8.41 -3.51
CA LEU A 50 14.33 -8.30 -4.53
C LEU A 50 13.38 -9.50 -4.54
N GLY A 51 13.88 -10.70 -4.26
CA GLY A 51 13.05 -11.90 -4.10
C GLY A 51 12.08 -11.77 -2.92
N CYS A 52 12.55 -11.30 -1.76
CA CYS A 52 11.71 -11.00 -0.60
C CYS A 52 10.66 -9.93 -0.92
N LEU A 53 11.06 -8.85 -1.58
CA LEU A 53 10.16 -7.76 -1.95
C LEU A 53 9.03 -8.23 -2.89
N ASN A 54 9.27 -9.17 -3.80
CA ASN A 54 8.21 -9.71 -4.66
C ASN A 54 7.13 -10.44 -3.87
N GLN A 55 7.49 -11.14 -2.78
CA GLN A 55 6.52 -11.77 -1.90
C GLN A 55 5.73 -10.73 -1.08
N ALA A 56 6.44 -9.77 -0.49
CA ALA A 56 5.85 -8.70 0.31
C ALA A 56 4.89 -7.81 -0.51
N ARG A 57 5.27 -7.41 -1.71
CA ARG A 57 4.45 -6.60 -2.62
C ARG A 57 3.11 -7.25 -2.98
N TYR A 58 3.09 -8.58 -3.12
CA TYR A 58 1.84 -9.31 -3.31
C TYR A 58 0.89 -9.16 -2.11
N GLY A 59 1.42 -9.34 -0.89
CA GLY A 59 0.66 -9.12 0.34
C GLY A 59 0.16 -7.69 0.51
N ILE A 60 0.98 -6.70 0.13
CA ILE A 60 0.61 -5.28 0.14
C ILE A 60 -0.58 -5.00 -0.79
N GLY A 61 -0.61 -5.63 -1.97
CA GLY A 61 -1.72 -5.51 -2.90
C GLY A 61 -3.08 -5.94 -2.30
N TRP A 62 -3.09 -6.92 -1.42
CA TRP A 62 -4.27 -7.31 -0.63
C TRP A 62 -4.53 -6.37 0.55
N GLY A 63 -3.51 -6.04 1.32
CA GLY A 63 -3.64 -5.18 2.51
C GLY A 63 -4.20 -3.81 2.19
N ALA A 64 -3.81 -3.21 1.06
CA ALA A 64 -4.34 -1.93 0.60
C ALA A 64 -5.85 -1.98 0.34
N LEU A 65 -6.36 -3.09 -0.24
CA LEU A 65 -7.80 -3.27 -0.44
C LEU A 65 -8.57 -3.38 0.87
N GLY A 66 -7.97 -3.99 1.91
CA GLY A 66 -8.57 -4.00 3.25
C GLY A 66 -8.80 -2.61 3.80
N ALA A 67 -7.82 -1.72 3.65
CA ALA A 67 -7.96 -0.31 4.03
C ALA A 67 -9.04 0.41 3.18
N ALA A 68 -9.07 0.14 1.87
CA ALA A 68 -10.10 0.70 0.98
C ALA A 68 -11.51 0.25 1.39
N MET A 69 -11.69 -1.03 1.68
CA MET A 69 -12.97 -1.59 2.13
C MET A 69 -13.45 -0.96 3.44
N ALA A 70 -12.55 -0.77 4.41
CA ALA A 70 -12.89 -0.10 5.68
C ALA A 70 -13.31 1.35 5.45
N CYS A 71 -12.60 2.09 4.60
CA CYS A 71 -12.96 3.47 4.24
C CYS A 71 -14.30 3.53 3.51
N TYR A 72 -14.55 2.62 2.57
CA TYR A 72 -15.81 2.52 1.83
C TYR A 72 -16.99 2.24 2.76
N ASP A 73 -16.88 1.23 3.60
CA ASP A 73 -17.98 0.88 4.53
C ASP A 73 -18.30 2.05 5.47
N THR A 74 -17.27 2.65 6.07
CA THR A 74 -17.43 3.82 6.92
C THR A 74 -18.16 4.96 6.20
N ALA A 75 -17.75 5.28 4.96
CA ALA A 75 -18.38 6.33 4.17
C ALA A 75 -19.82 6.00 3.77
N LEU A 76 -20.10 4.74 3.42
CA LEU A 76 -21.43 4.27 3.08
C LEU A 76 -22.40 4.38 4.27
N GLN A 77 -22.01 3.89 5.46
CA GLN A 77 -22.86 3.97 6.64
C GLN A 77 -23.10 5.43 7.06
N TYR A 78 -22.05 6.25 7.04
CA TYR A 78 -22.17 7.68 7.31
C TYR A 78 -23.14 8.35 6.32
N ALA A 79 -23.00 8.12 5.02
CA ALA A 79 -23.83 8.73 3.99
C ALA A 79 -25.31 8.33 4.11
N LYS A 80 -25.62 7.11 4.58
CA LYS A 80 -26.98 6.63 4.82
C LYS A 80 -27.65 7.26 6.03
N THR A 81 -26.88 7.69 7.02
CA THR A 81 -27.40 8.21 8.29
C THR A 81 -27.34 9.73 8.39
N ARG A 82 -26.30 10.37 7.83
CA ARG A 82 -26.12 11.81 7.84
C ARG A 82 -27.16 12.51 6.97
N LYS A 83 -27.93 13.43 7.54
CA LYS A 83 -28.95 14.18 6.83
C LYS A 83 -28.51 15.62 6.58
N GLN A 84 -28.67 16.08 5.34
CA GLN A 84 -28.47 17.47 4.91
C GLN A 84 -29.41 17.76 3.75
N PHE A 85 -29.65 19.04 3.46
CA PHE A 85 -30.53 19.50 2.38
C PHE A 85 -31.91 18.81 2.39
N ALA A 86 -32.91 19.52 2.89
CA ALA A 86 -34.27 19.01 3.05
C ALA A 86 -34.40 17.77 3.96
N ASN A 87 -33.48 17.62 4.95
CA ASN A 87 -33.50 16.52 5.93
C ASN A 87 -33.40 15.12 5.30
N LYS A 88 -32.81 14.98 4.12
CA LYS A 88 -32.55 13.71 3.43
C LYS A 88 -31.17 13.16 3.74
N PRO A 89 -30.99 11.83 3.77
CA PRO A 89 -29.65 11.24 3.83
C PRO A 89 -28.76 11.75 2.70
N ILE A 90 -27.50 12.07 2.97
CA ILE A 90 -26.59 12.56 1.93
C ILE A 90 -26.34 11.53 0.84
N ALA A 91 -26.57 10.24 1.11
CA ALA A 91 -26.58 9.17 0.12
C ALA A 91 -27.60 9.36 -1.00
N SER A 92 -28.61 10.24 -0.84
CA SER A 92 -29.57 10.57 -1.90
C SER A 92 -29.04 11.56 -2.94
N HIS A 93 -27.85 12.14 -2.72
CA HIS A 93 -27.27 13.11 -3.64
C HIS A 93 -26.37 12.43 -4.68
N GLN A 94 -26.52 12.85 -5.94
CA GLN A 94 -25.84 12.21 -7.08
C GLN A 94 -24.31 12.18 -6.94
N LEU A 95 -23.68 13.27 -6.46
CA LEU A 95 -22.21 13.31 -6.29
C LEU A 95 -21.70 12.40 -5.17
N VAL A 96 -22.52 12.08 -4.18
CA VAL A 96 -22.19 11.07 -3.15
C VAL A 96 -22.34 9.67 -3.72
N GLN A 97 -23.41 9.41 -4.46
CA GLN A 97 -23.63 8.11 -5.11
C GLN A 97 -22.55 7.81 -6.15
N GLU A 98 -22.12 8.80 -6.92
CA GLU A 98 -21.01 8.68 -7.89
C GLU A 98 -19.72 8.19 -7.18
N LYS A 99 -19.34 8.84 -6.09
CA LYS A 99 -18.16 8.46 -5.32
C LYS A 99 -18.28 7.04 -4.78
N LEU A 100 -19.42 6.68 -4.19
CA LEU A 100 -19.64 5.33 -3.64
C LEU A 100 -19.62 4.26 -4.74
N ALA A 101 -20.24 4.52 -5.90
CA ALA A 101 -20.24 3.61 -7.04
C ALA A 101 -18.82 3.40 -7.60
N TRP A 102 -18.05 4.49 -7.75
CA TRP A 102 -16.65 4.39 -8.16
C TRP A 102 -15.82 3.56 -7.16
N MET A 103 -15.93 3.87 -5.86
CA MET A 103 -15.18 3.18 -4.82
C MET A 103 -15.40 1.67 -4.84
N ILE A 104 -16.66 1.22 -4.84
CA ILE A 104 -16.95 -0.22 -4.83
C ILE A 104 -16.51 -0.90 -6.12
N THR A 105 -16.66 -0.24 -7.27
CA THR A 105 -16.21 -0.75 -8.57
C THR A 105 -14.70 -0.98 -8.58
N GLU A 106 -13.91 0.00 -8.14
CA GLU A 106 -12.46 -0.12 -8.10
C GLU A 106 -11.98 -1.17 -7.08
N ILE A 107 -12.63 -1.27 -5.93
CA ILE A 107 -12.33 -2.32 -4.94
C ILE A 107 -12.54 -3.72 -5.56
N VAL A 108 -13.66 -3.95 -6.22
CA VAL A 108 -13.97 -5.25 -6.84
C VAL A 108 -12.97 -5.58 -7.95
N LYS A 109 -12.64 -4.62 -8.82
CA LYS A 109 -11.58 -4.78 -9.85
C LYS A 109 -10.23 -5.13 -9.22
N GLY A 110 -9.86 -4.44 -8.15
CA GLY A 110 -8.63 -4.70 -7.41
C GLY A 110 -8.60 -6.10 -6.79
N GLN A 111 -9.71 -6.57 -6.22
CA GLN A 111 -9.85 -7.93 -5.68
C GLN A 111 -9.69 -9.00 -6.76
N LEU A 112 -10.32 -8.80 -7.93
CA LEU A 112 -10.19 -9.72 -9.07
C LEU A 112 -8.76 -9.76 -9.58
N LEU A 113 -8.06 -8.62 -9.67
CA LEU A 113 -6.65 -8.55 -10.04
C LEU A 113 -5.78 -9.32 -9.03
N ALA A 114 -5.99 -9.10 -7.73
CA ALA A 114 -5.24 -9.76 -6.67
C ALA A 114 -5.45 -11.29 -6.69
N LEU A 115 -6.69 -11.73 -6.86
CA LEU A 115 -7.02 -13.15 -7.00
C LEU A 115 -6.37 -13.76 -8.25
N HIS A 116 -6.40 -13.06 -9.38
CA HIS A 116 -5.80 -13.53 -10.63
C HIS A 116 -4.28 -13.71 -10.48
N VAL A 117 -3.59 -12.72 -9.90
CA VAL A 117 -2.14 -12.79 -9.66
C VAL A 117 -1.81 -13.91 -8.65
N GLY A 118 -2.66 -14.13 -7.63
CA GLY A 118 -2.52 -15.26 -6.71
C GLY A 118 -2.58 -16.61 -7.43
N ARG A 119 -3.57 -16.79 -8.30
CA ARG A 119 -3.68 -18.00 -9.11
C ARG A 119 -2.51 -18.21 -10.07
N LEU A 120 -1.90 -17.14 -10.58
CA LEU A 120 -0.65 -17.23 -11.36
C LEU A 120 0.52 -17.67 -10.48
N LYS A 121 0.60 -17.17 -9.23
CA LYS A 121 1.62 -17.60 -8.25
C LYS A 121 1.50 -19.09 -7.96
N ASP A 122 0.30 -19.58 -7.65
CA ASP A 122 0.05 -20.99 -7.32
C ASP A 122 0.46 -21.94 -8.47
N ARG A 123 0.36 -21.46 -9.70
CA ARG A 123 0.75 -22.20 -10.91
C ARG A 123 2.23 -22.01 -11.31
N GLY A 124 3.01 -21.23 -10.56
CA GLY A 124 4.39 -20.91 -10.92
C GLY A 124 4.54 -20.03 -12.18
N LYS A 125 3.46 -19.34 -12.60
CA LYS A 125 3.42 -18.53 -13.83
C LYS A 125 3.42 -17.02 -13.57
N VAL A 126 3.61 -16.60 -12.32
CA VAL A 126 3.68 -15.17 -11.99
C VAL A 126 5.03 -14.60 -12.45
N ASP A 127 4.96 -13.43 -13.07
CA ASP A 127 6.10 -12.58 -13.38
C ASP A 127 6.14 -11.40 -12.39
N PHE A 128 7.32 -10.84 -12.15
CA PHE A 128 7.49 -9.71 -11.24
C PHE A 128 6.71 -8.46 -11.69
N SER A 129 6.46 -8.32 -12.99
CA SER A 129 5.62 -7.23 -13.53
C SER A 129 4.15 -7.37 -13.15
N HIS A 130 3.62 -8.60 -13.04
CA HIS A 130 2.26 -8.85 -12.53
C HIS A 130 2.12 -8.39 -11.07
N ILE A 131 3.14 -8.65 -10.25
CA ILE A 131 3.17 -8.22 -8.85
C ILE A 131 3.29 -6.69 -8.76
N SER A 132 4.12 -6.08 -9.61
CA SER A 132 4.23 -4.62 -9.71
C SER A 132 2.91 -3.98 -10.11
N MET A 133 2.22 -4.53 -11.11
CA MET A 133 0.90 -4.05 -11.55
C MET A 133 -0.13 -4.14 -10.42
N LEU A 134 -0.16 -5.25 -9.72
CA LEU A 134 -1.05 -5.46 -8.57
C LEU A 134 -0.82 -4.43 -7.47
N LYS A 135 0.43 -4.29 -7.02
CA LYS A 135 0.78 -3.35 -5.95
C LYS A 135 0.46 -1.92 -6.35
N MET A 136 0.92 -1.50 -7.52
CA MET A 136 0.70 -0.15 -8.06
C MET A 136 -0.79 0.20 -8.13
N ASN A 137 -1.59 -0.67 -8.77
CA ASN A 137 -3.02 -0.42 -8.97
C ASN A 137 -3.77 -0.39 -7.64
N ASN A 138 -3.62 -1.43 -6.81
CA ASN A 138 -4.45 -1.58 -5.62
C ASN A 138 -4.13 -0.54 -4.54
N VAL A 139 -2.88 -0.10 -4.44
CA VAL A 139 -2.50 0.97 -3.53
C VAL A 139 -3.02 2.32 -4.01
N ALA A 140 -2.95 2.60 -5.31
CA ALA A 140 -3.46 3.85 -5.88
C ALA A 140 -4.99 3.98 -5.69
N ILE A 141 -5.75 2.94 -6.01
CA ILE A 141 -7.21 2.96 -5.81
C ILE A 141 -7.59 3.00 -4.33
N ALA A 142 -6.81 2.38 -3.45
CA ALA A 142 -7.06 2.42 -2.01
C ALA A 142 -6.88 3.84 -1.46
N LEU A 143 -5.82 4.53 -1.85
CA LEU A 143 -5.57 5.91 -1.46
C LEU A 143 -6.65 6.85 -1.97
N GLU A 144 -7.07 6.70 -3.23
CA GLU A 144 -8.16 7.50 -3.81
C GLU A 144 -9.50 7.20 -3.14
N THR A 145 -9.77 5.93 -2.80
CA THR A 145 -10.94 5.52 -2.01
C THR A 145 -10.96 6.21 -0.65
N ALA A 146 -9.82 6.24 0.05
CA ALA A 146 -9.72 6.91 1.35
C ALA A 146 -9.96 8.44 1.22
N ARG A 147 -9.46 9.08 0.17
CA ARG A 147 -9.71 10.50 -0.12
C ARG A 147 -11.18 10.79 -0.39
N LYS A 148 -11.84 9.97 -1.20
CA LYS A 148 -13.29 10.10 -1.47
C LYS A 148 -14.13 9.86 -0.21
N ALA A 149 -13.76 8.87 0.60
CA ALA A 149 -14.41 8.62 1.89
C ALA A 149 -14.27 9.81 2.84
N ARG A 150 -13.05 10.37 2.99
CA ARG A 150 -12.82 11.58 3.76
C ARG A 150 -13.70 12.76 3.28
N ASP A 151 -13.82 12.91 1.98
CA ASP A 151 -14.63 13.96 1.39
C ASP A 151 -16.13 13.77 1.67
N ILE A 152 -16.67 12.56 1.58
CA ILE A 152 -18.06 12.24 1.93
C ILE A 152 -18.37 12.59 3.39
N LEU A 153 -17.43 12.37 4.31
CA LEU A 153 -17.63 12.69 5.73
C LEU A 153 -17.47 14.18 6.05
N GLY A 154 -16.94 14.99 5.12
CA GLY A 154 -16.68 16.41 5.35
C GLY A 154 -15.72 16.64 6.50
N ALA A 155 -16.06 17.52 7.45
CA ALA A 155 -15.24 17.80 8.64
C ALA A 155 -15.05 16.55 9.54
N ASN A 156 -16.04 15.66 9.62
CA ASN A 156 -15.91 14.41 10.37
C ASN A 156 -14.88 13.44 9.76
N GLY A 157 -14.50 13.64 8.51
CA GLY A 157 -13.48 12.82 7.85
C GLY A 157 -12.05 13.05 8.32
N ILE A 158 -11.80 14.09 9.16
CA ILE A 158 -10.46 14.42 9.66
C ILE A 158 -10.27 14.16 11.17
N VAL A 159 -11.32 13.69 11.86
CA VAL A 159 -11.24 13.35 13.29
C VAL A 159 -11.00 11.86 13.49
N ASP A 160 -10.46 11.49 14.64
CA ASP A 160 -10.05 10.10 14.92
C ASP A 160 -11.21 9.17 15.34
N ASP A 161 -12.42 9.71 15.53
CA ASP A 161 -13.66 8.92 15.67
C ASP A 161 -13.89 7.99 14.43
N TYR A 162 -13.33 8.33 13.29
CA TYR A 162 -13.41 7.57 12.04
C TYR A 162 -12.03 7.12 11.57
N CYS A 163 -11.94 5.90 11.06
CA CYS A 163 -10.67 5.30 10.65
C CYS A 163 -10.05 5.90 9.38
N ILE A 164 -10.78 6.76 8.66
CA ILE A 164 -10.45 7.18 7.29
C ILE A 164 -9.12 7.93 7.21
N MET A 165 -8.93 8.96 8.06
CA MET A 165 -7.70 9.75 8.03
C MET A 165 -6.47 8.92 8.38
N ARG A 166 -6.61 7.98 9.32
CA ARG A 166 -5.55 7.02 9.66
C ARG A 166 -5.18 6.15 8.45
N HIS A 167 -6.17 5.59 7.76
CA HIS A 167 -5.91 4.79 6.55
C HIS A 167 -5.33 5.64 5.42
N MET A 168 -5.82 6.86 5.22
CA MET A 168 -5.29 7.77 4.21
C MET A 168 -3.81 8.08 4.45
N ASN A 169 -3.44 8.46 5.70
CA ASN A 169 -2.05 8.71 6.05
C ASN A 169 -1.18 7.45 5.88
N ASN A 170 -1.67 6.29 6.31
CA ASN A 170 -0.93 5.04 6.16
C ASN A 170 -0.72 4.67 4.69
N LEU A 171 -1.72 4.88 3.85
CA LEU A 171 -1.65 4.57 2.42
C LEU A 171 -0.65 5.47 1.67
N GLU A 172 -0.35 6.68 2.14
CA GLU A 172 0.73 7.50 1.58
C GLU A 172 2.11 6.80 1.73
N SER A 173 2.37 6.16 2.87
CA SER A 173 3.57 5.32 3.02
C SER A 173 3.53 4.09 2.13
N VAL A 174 2.38 3.42 2.05
CA VAL A 174 2.19 2.23 1.22
C VAL A 174 2.37 2.55 -0.27
N TYR A 175 1.98 3.76 -0.69
CA TYR A 175 2.19 4.27 -2.04
C TYR A 175 3.68 4.46 -2.37
N THR A 176 4.50 4.71 -1.34
CA THR A 176 5.91 5.09 -1.47
C THR A 176 6.86 3.90 -1.27
N TYR A 177 6.62 3.05 -0.25
CA TYR A 177 7.55 2.00 0.12
C TYR A 177 7.44 0.75 -0.78
N GLU A 178 8.45 -0.12 -0.69
CA GLU A 178 8.59 -1.35 -1.50
C GLU A 178 8.48 -1.12 -3.02
N GLY A 179 9.05 -0.03 -3.45
CA GLY A 179 8.92 0.53 -4.78
C GLY A 179 7.78 1.54 -4.83
N THR A 180 8.13 2.77 -5.21
CA THR A 180 7.14 3.81 -5.46
C THR A 180 6.24 3.41 -6.63
N ASN A 181 5.08 4.03 -6.75
CA ASN A 181 4.22 3.82 -7.91
C ASN A 181 4.94 4.10 -9.23
N ASP A 182 5.89 5.06 -9.25
CA ASP A 182 6.65 5.37 -10.46
C ASP A 182 7.65 4.26 -10.80
N ILE A 183 8.35 3.69 -9.81
CA ILE A 183 9.21 2.51 -10.04
C ILE A 183 8.40 1.34 -10.62
N HIS A 184 7.19 1.10 -10.14
CA HIS A 184 6.34 0.04 -10.70
C HIS A 184 5.92 0.32 -12.15
N LYS A 185 5.65 1.60 -12.51
CA LYS A 185 5.40 2.00 -13.91
C LYS A 185 6.60 1.69 -14.80
N LEU A 186 7.83 2.02 -14.35
CA LEU A 186 9.07 1.72 -15.08
C LEU A 186 9.24 0.21 -15.28
N ILE A 187 9.04 -0.60 -14.23
CA ILE A 187 9.11 -2.07 -14.31
C ILE A 187 8.13 -2.62 -15.36
N ILE A 188 6.89 -2.14 -15.34
CA ILE A 188 5.86 -2.57 -16.29
C ILE A 188 6.21 -2.09 -17.69
N GLY A 189 6.62 -0.83 -17.83
CA GLY A 189 7.03 -0.22 -19.12
C GLY A 189 8.15 -1.00 -19.77
N GLU A 190 9.22 -1.30 -19.04
CA GLU A 190 10.32 -2.13 -19.53
C GLU A 190 9.82 -3.52 -19.99
N LYS A 191 8.97 -4.15 -19.18
CA LYS A 191 8.46 -5.49 -19.50
C LYS A 191 7.64 -5.54 -20.79
N ILE A 192 6.82 -4.54 -21.07
CA ILE A 192 5.96 -4.52 -22.27
C ILE A 192 6.67 -4.01 -23.53
N THR A 193 7.70 -3.19 -23.36
CA THR A 193 8.44 -2.61 -24.50
C THR A 193 9.72 -3.38 -24.83
N GLY A 194 10.29 -4.11 -23.88
CA GLY A 194 11.62 -4.71 -23.98
C GLY A 194 12.77 -3.70 -23.90
N ILE A 195 12.49 -2.44 -23.57
CA ILE A 195 13.47 -1.35 -23.49
C ILE A 195 13.58 -0.91 -22.04
N SER A 196 14.80 -0.90 -21.49
CA SER A 196 15.02 -0.46 -20.10
C SER A 196 14.59 0.99 -19.92
N ALA A 197 13.83 1.25 -18.87
CA ALA A 197 13.43 2.57 -18.43
C ALA A 197 14.35 3.10 -17.30
N PHE A 198 15.28 2.28 -16.85
CA PHE A 198 16.31 2.64 -15.88
C PHE A 198 17.58 3.01 -16.62
N VAL A 199 17.96 4.27 -16.57
CA VAL A 199 19.17 4.86 -17.16
C VAL A 199 20.13 5.31 -16.08
#